data_f056b009c9ab6aed09ab6cfa28436642
#
_entry.id   f056b009c9ab6aed09ab6cfa28436642
#
_cell.length_a   1.000
_cell.length_b   1.000
_cell.length_c   1.000
_cell.angle_alpha   90.00
_cell.angle_beta   90.00
_cell.angle_gamma   90.00
#
_symmetry.space_group_name_H-M   'P 1'
#
loop_
_entity.id
_entity.type
_entity.pdbx_description
1 polymer ?
#
loop_
_entity_poly.entity_id
_entity_poly.type
_entity_poly.pdbx_seq_one_letter_code
_entity_poly.pdbx_strand_id
1 'polypeptide(L)'
;EKAVDFLRKAGIAKAEKKGSRDVKEGIVYSYIHHGGRLGVLVEVNCETDFVAKTDGFKELVHNIAMQIAATNPVAVSSKDISEDLIEKEKEIFTAQAKDSGKPDNIIEKIVEGRVQKYFQEVCLVEQPFIKDPDKRVGDLITETVATLGENITIGRYIRYAVGESLISSNGQA
;
A
#
# COMPACT_ATOMS: atom_id res chain seq x y z
N GLU A 1 -1.05 -0.74 -28.15
CA GLU A 1 -1.44 -1.69 -27.10
C GLU A 1 -0.28 -2.64 -26.75
N LYS A 2 0.16 -3.52 -27.66
CA LYS A 2 1.26 -4.49 -27.41
C LYS A 2 2.58 -3.86 -26.97
N ALA A 3 2.92 -2.67 -27.45
CA ALA A 3 4.15 -1.97 -27.06
C ALA A 3 4.06 -1.40 -25.63
N VAL A 4 2.89 -0.92 -25.22
CA VAL A 4 2.63 -0.45 -23.85
C VAL A 4 2.70 -1.62 -22.88
N ASP A 5 2.10 -2.75 -23.19
CA ASP A 5 2.15 -3.97 -22.38
C ASP A 5 3.59 -4.50 -22.25
N PHE A 6 4.36 -4.46 -23.33
CA PHE A 6 5.77 -4.87 -23.30
C PHE A 6 6.61 -3.95 -22.41
N LEU A 7 6.44 -2.63 -22.52
CA LEU A 7 7.14 -1.65 -21.68
C LEU A 7 6.75 -1.79 -20.20
N ARG A 8 5.48 -2.03 -19.91
CA ARG A 8 4.98 -2.27 -18.56
C ARG A 8 5.60 -3.52 -17.94
N LYS A 9 5.59 -4.65 -18.67
CA LYS A 9 6.23 -5.90 -18.23
C LYS A 9 7.73 -5.76 -18.02
N ALA A 10 8.42 -5.08 -18.92
CA ALA A 10 9.86 -4.80 -18.79
C ALA A 10 10.16 -3.88 -17.58
N GLY A 11 9.29 -2.90 -17.31
CA GLY A 11 9.38 -2.03 -16.13
C GLY A 11 9.22 -2.80 -14.83
N ILE A 12 8.21 -3.68 -14.73
CA ILE A 12 7.99 -4.55 -13.57
C ILE A 12 9.22 -5.42 -13.31
N ALA A 13 9.72 -6.15 -14.32
CA ALA A 13 10.89 -7.00 -14.18
C ALA A 13 12.15 -6.22 -13.77
N LYS A 14 12.28 -4.97 -14.20
CA LYS A 14 13.37 -4.08 -13.80
C LYS A 14 13.24 -3.62 -12.35
N ALA A 15 12.02 -3.35 -11.89
CA ALA A 15 11.74 -2.95 -10.52
C ALA A 15 11.95 -4.12 -9.55
N GLU A 16 11.47 -5.32 -9.89
CA GLU A 16 11.65 -6.53 -9.08
C GLU A 16 13.13 -6.84 -8.78
N LYS A 17 14.02 -6.69 -9.79
CA LYS A 17 15.46 -6.87 -9.62
C LYS A 17 16.09 -5.87 -8.64
N LYS A 18 15.43 -4.76 -8.35
CA LYS A 18 15.91 -3.72 -7.45
C LYS A 18 15.32 -3.84 -6.04
N GLY A 19 14.24 -4.57 -5.86
CA GLY A 19 13.52 -4.71 -4.60
C GLY A 19 14.33 -5.23 -3.43
N SER A 20 15.47 -5.88 -3.68
CA SER A 20 16.38 -6.37 -2.65
C SER A 20 17.52 -5.40 -2.29
N ARG A 21 17.58 -4.22 -2.94
CA ARG A 21 18.64 -3.24 -2.67
C ARG A 21 18.32 -2.44 -1.42
N ASP A 22 19.36 -2.16 -0.65
CA ASP A 22 19.26 -1.33 0.54
C ASP A 22 18.82 0.09 0.20
N VAL A 23 17.87 0.60 0.97
CA VAL A 23 17.39 1.98 0.91
C VAL A 23 17.78 2.69 2.20
N LYS A 24 18.75 3.60 2.11
CA LYS A 24 19.34 4.29 3.28
C LYS A 24 19.07 5.79 3.29
N GLU A 25 18.55 6.29 2.18
CA GLU A 25 18.16 7.67 1.98
C GLU A 25 16.66 7.77 1.79
N GLY A 26 16.12 8.97 1.63
CA GLY A 26 14.69 9.19 1.46
C GLY A 26 14.24 10.51 2.01
N ILE A 27 12.93 10.67 2.18
CA ILE A 27 12.34 11.84 2.84
C ILE A 27 11.26 11.46 3.82
N VAL A 28 11.12 12.27 4.86
CA VAL A 28 9.92 12.34 5.70
C VAL A 28 9.08 13.49 5.16
N TYR A 29 7.87 13.16 4.70
CA TYR A 29 6.98 14.11 4.07
C TYR A 29 5.74 14.35 4.92
N SER A 30 5.34 15.61 5.05
CA SER A 30 4.11 16.01 5.73
C SER A 30 3.05 16.44 4.72
N TYR A 31 1.85 15.93 4.87
CA TYR A 31 0.67 16.34 4.12
C TYR A 31 -0.40 16.80 5.09
N ILE A 32 -0.83 18.04 4.96
CA ILE A 32 -1.99 18.57 5.70
C ILE A 32 -3.11 18.80 4.70
N HIS A 33 -4.22 18.10 4.91
CA HIS A 33 -5.39 18.25 4.05
C HIS A 33 -6.02 19.62 4.24
N HIS A 34 -6.65 20.12 3.19
CA HIS A 34 -7.30 21.43 3.20
C HIS A 34 -8.24 21.58 4.41
N GLY A 35 -8.15 22.69 5.11
CA GLY A 35 -8.88 22.92 6.35
C GLY A 35 -8.17 22.45 7.64
N GLY A 36 -6.98 21.81 7.55
CA GLY A 36 -6.11 21.53 8.70
C GLY A 36 -6.65 20.47 9.68
N ARG A 37 -7.71 19.74 9.31
CA ARG A 37 -8.33 18.74 10.20
C ARG A 37 -7.82 17.33 10.03
N LEU A 38 -6.98 17.09 9.03
CA LEU A 38 -6.40 15.79 8.67
C LEU A 38 -4.95 16.00 8.25
N GLY A 39 -4.04 15.27 8.84
CA GLY A 39 -2.62 15.33 8.54
C GLY A 39 -1.99 13.94 8.47
N VAL A 40 -0.99 13.81 7.63
CA VAL A 40 -0.18 12.60 7.45
C VAL A 40 1.28 12.98 7.53
N LEU A 41 2.07 12.15 8.19
CA LEU A 41 3.52 12.14 8.12
C LEU A 41 3.94 10.76 7.59
N VAL A 42 4.71 10.72 6.51
CA VAL A 42 5.13 9.48 5.86
C VAL A 42 6.62 9.50 5.56
N GLU A 43 7.29 8.38 5.83
CA GLU A 43 8.67 8.11 5.47
C GLU A 43 8.69 7.25 4.20
N VAL A 44 9.33 7.78 3.13
CA VAL A 44 9.55 7.03 1.88
C VAL A 44 11.04 7.03 1.60
N ASN A 45 11.59 5.84 1.41
CA ASN A 45 13.02 5.60 1.31
C ASN A 45 13.42 5.27 -0.13
N CYS A 46 14.66 5.63 -0.50
CA CYS A 46 15.32 5.33 -1.76
C CYS A 46 16.80 5.02 -1.55
N GLU A 47 17.54 4.68 -2.61
CA GLU A 47 18.95 4.29 -2.48
C GLU A 47 19.86 5.51 -2.25
N THR A 48 19.58 6.66 -2.90
CA THR A 48 20.42 7.86 -2.83
C THR A 48 19.63 9.15 -2.55
N ASP A 49 20.32 10.12 -1.97
CA ASP A 49 19.78 11.48 -1.75
C ASP A 49 19.52 12.24 -3.06
N PHE A 50 20.17 11.85 -4.15
CA PHE A 50 19.94 12.42 -5.48
C PHE A 50 18.52 12.12 -5.97
N VAL A 51 18.08 10.86 -5.85
CA VAL A 51 16.71 10.47 -6.23
C VAL A 51 15.69 11.10 -5.30
N ALA A 52 15.97 11.19 -4.00
CA ALA A 52 15.10 11.84 -3.02
C ALA A 52 14.78 13.31 -3.36
N LYS A 53 15.65 13.99 -4.08
CA LYS A 53 15.49 15.40 -4.49
C LYS A 53 14.75 15.57 -5.81
N THR A 54 14.52 14.51 -6.58
CA THR A 54 13.85 14.58 -7.88
C THR A 54 12.36 14.90 -7.75
N ASP A 55 11.81 15.58 -8.75
CA ASP A 55 10.39 15.91 -8.80
C ASP A 55 9.52 14.63 -8.88
N GLY A 56 9.97 13.62 -9.64
CA GLY A 56 9.25 12.35 -9.76
C GLY A 56 9.16 11.59 -8.43
N PHE A 57 10.20 11.60 -7.61
CA PHE A 57 10.17 11.01 -6.28
C PHE A 57 9.23 11.80 -5.34
N LYS A 58 9.32 13.13 -5.34
CA LYS A 58 8.47 14.00 -4.53
C LYS A 58 6.99 13.88 -4.91
N GLU A 59 6.69 13.73 -6.19
CA GLU A 59 5.33 13.50 -6.66
C GLU A 59 4.79 12.16 -6.18
N LEU A 60 5.58 11.07 -6.26
CA LEU A 60 5.21 9.78 -5.70
C LEU A 60 4.89 9.89 -4.21
N VAL A 61 5.78 10.52 -3.43
CA VAL A 61 5.61 10.68 -1.98
C VAL A 61 4.35 11.49 -1.64
N HIS A 62 4.10 12.56 -2.38
CA HIS A 62 2.86 13.35 -2.24
C HIS A 62 1.61 12.50 -2.53
N ASN A 63 1.63 11.70 -3.58
CA ASN A 63 0.52 10.81 -3.93
C ASN A 63 0.28 9.74 -2.86
N ILE A 64 1.35 9.15 -2.31
CA ILE A 64 1.27 8.20 -1.19
C ILE A 64 0.66 8.87 0.05
N ALA A 65 1.10 10.08 0.41
CA ALA A 65 0.57 10.80 1.56
C ALA A 65 -0.91 11.13 1.41
N MET A 66 -1.35 11.51 0.22
CA MET A 66 -2.77 11.76 -0.09
C MET A 66 -3.60 10.47 -0.02
N GLN A 67 -3.07 9.35 -0.50
CA GLN A 67 -3.71 8.04 -0.40
C GLN A 67 -3.94 7.68 1.07
N ILE A 68 -2.90 7.78 1.91
CA ILE A 68 -2.99 7.53 3.35
C ILE A 68 -4.05 8.42 4.01
N ALA A 69 -4.05 9.71 3.67
CA ALA A 69 -5.02 10.66 4.19
C ALA A 69 -6.46 10.23 3.87
N ALA A 70 -6.71 9.80 2.64
CA ALA A 70 -8.03 9.45 2.14
C ALA A 70 -8.55 8.11 2.65
N THR A 71 -7.68 7.10 2.75
CA THR A 71 -8.11 5.70 2.95
C THR A 71 -7.80 5.15 4.34
N ASN A 72 -6.98 5.84 5.13
CA ASN A 72 -6.56 5.39 6.48
C ASN A 72 -6.14 3.90 6.52
N PRO A 73 -5.14 3.48 5.74
CA PRO A 73 -4.74 2.09 5.71
C PRO A 73 -4.22 1.62 7.07
N VAL A 74 -4.36 0.33 7.36
CA VAL A 74 -3.93 -0.29 8.63
C VAL A 74 -2.44 -0.67 8.57
N ALA A 75 -1.98 -1.09 7.39
CA ALA A 75 -0.61 -1.55 7.17
C ALA A 75 -0.07 -1.04 5.82
N VAL A 76 1.25 -1.05 5.64
CA VAL A 76 1.87 -0.74 4.34
C VAL A 76 1.56 -1.84 3.34
N SER A 77 1.75 -3.10 3.73
CA SER A 77 1.51 -4.28 2.88
C SER A 77 0.86 -5.41 3.68
N SER A 78 0.36 -6.44 2.98
CA SER A 78 -0.19 -7.64 3.62
C SER A 78 0.83 -8.40 4.47
N LYS A 79 2.12 -8.21 4.24
CA LYS A 79 3.21 -8.81 5.04
C LYS A 79 3.35 -8.17 6.43
N ASP A 80 2.80 -6.96 6.59
CA ASP A 80 2.88 -6.21 7.85
C ASP A 80 1.67 -6.47 8.75
N ILE A 81 0.71 -7.26 8.28
CA ILE A 81 -0.46 -7.70 9.08
C ILE A 81 -0.08 -8.98 9.83
N SER A 82 -0.39 -9.02 11.13
CA SER A 82 -0.13 -10.21 11.94
C SER A 82 -0.92 -11.43 11.45
N GLU A 83 -0.30 -12.61 11.49
CA GLU A 83 -0.94 -13.87 11.11
C GLU A 83 -2.23 -14.11 11.91
N ASP A 84 -2.22 -13.80 13.22
CA ASP A 84 -3.40 -13.92 14.09
C ASP A 84 -4.60 -13.10 13.60
N LEU A 85 -4.34 -11.89 13.07
CA LEU A 85 -5.40 -11.05 12.52
C LEU A 85 -5.94 -11.63 11.21
N ILE A 86 -5.07 -12.13 10.36
CA ILE A 86 -5.46 -12.77 9.09
C ILE A 86 -6.28 -14.05 9.38
N GLU A 87 -5.90 -14.84 10.38
CA GLU A 87 -6.63 -16.05 10.76
C GLU A 87 -8.01 -15.72 11.30
N LYS A 88 -8.14 -14.72 12.16
CA LYS A 88 -9.44 -14.25 12.66
C LYS A 88 -10.37 -13.81 11.53
N GLU A 89 -9.85 -13.04 10.56
CA GLU A 89 -10.66 -12.64 9.41
C GLU A 89 -11.06 -13.84 8.55
N LYS A 90 -10.16 -14.80 8.34
CA LYS A 90 -10.49 -16.06 7.63
C LYS A 90 -11.59 -16.85 8.34
N GLU A 91 -11.55 -16.96 9.68
CA GLU A 91 -12.58 -17.63 10.47
C GLU A 91 -13.95 -16.96 10.28
N ILE A 92 -14.00 -15.61 10.34
CA ILE A 92 -15.21 -14.83 10.11
C ILE A 92 -15.73 -15.05 8.69
N PHE A 93 -14.88 -14.98 7.67
CA PHE A 93 -15.28 -15.20 6.28
C PHE A 93 -15.72 -16.62 6.02
N THR A 94 -15.10 -17.60 6.69
CA THR A 94 -15.49 -19.02 6.60
C THR A 94 -16.86 -19.25 7.21
N ALA A 95 -17.13 -18.70 8.40
CA ALA A 95 -18.44 -18.81 9.05
C ALA A 95 -19.53 -18.22 8.14
N GLN A 96 -19.32 -17.00 7.62
CA GLN A 96 -20.26 -16.35 6.71
C GLN A 96 -20.46 -17.12 5.38
N ALA A 97 -19.41 -17.78 4.88
CA ALA A 97 -19.50 -18.55 3.64
C ALA A 97 -20.26 -19.87 3.84
N LYS A 98 -20.10 -20.52 4.99
CA LYS A 98 -20.84 -21.75 5.33
C LYS A 98 -22.35 -21.56 5.38
N ASP A 99 -22.80 -20.40 5.84
CA ASP A 99 -24.23 -20.05 5.85
C ASP A 99 -24.85 -20.02 4.44
N SER A 100 -24.03 -19.95 3.40
CA SER A 100 -24.50 -19.99 2.00
C SER A 100 -24.85 -21.39 1.48
N GLY A 101 -24.59 -22.46 2.25
CA GLY A 101 -24.88 -23.86 1.88
C GLY A 101 -24.05 -24.39 0.69
N LYS A 102 -22.92 -23.75 0.37
CA LYS A 102 -22.03 -24.16 -0.73
C LYS A 102 -21.09 -25.28 -0.29
N PRO A 103 -20.59 -26.11 -1.23
CA PRO A 103 -19.58 -27.13 -0.98
C PRO A 103 -18.26 -26.52 -0.44
N ASP A 104 -17.55 -27.30 0.40
CA ASP A 104 -16.33 -26.83 1.09
C ASP A 104 -15.24 -26.29 0.13
N ASN A 105 -15.02 -26.94 -1.01
CA ASN A 105 -14.07 -26.49 -2.02
C ASN A 105 -14.42 -25.13 -2.66
N ILE A 106 -15.70 -24.77 -2.66
CA ILE A 106 -16.18 -23.45 -3.10
C ILE A 106 -16.04 -22.44 -1.97
N ILE A 107 -16.29 -22.85 -0.73
CA ILE A 107 -16.11 -22.02 0.46
C ILE A 107 -14.66 -21.55 0.58
N GLU A 108 -13.69 -22.45 0.43
CA GLU A 108 -12.26 -22.09 0.44
C GLU A 108 -11.92 -20.97 -0.57
N LYS A 109 -12.35 -21.11 -1.82
CA LYS A 109 -12.13 -20.08 -2.85
C LYS A 109 -12.81 -18.75 -2.53
N ILE A 110 -13.97 -18.78 -1.92
CA ILE A 110 -14.69 -17.58 -1.48
C ILE A 110 -13.89 -16.88 -0.37
N VAL A 111 -13.38 -17.64 0.59
CA VAL A 111 -12.58 -17.12 1.71
C VAL A 111 -11.28 -16.50 1.19
N GLU A 112 -10.55 -17.20 0.31
CA GLU A 112 -9.35 -16.65 -0.34
C GLU A 112 -9.65 -15.31 -1.07
N GLY A 113 -10.71 -15.28 -1.86
CA GLY A 113 -11.13 -14.06 -2.55
C GLY A 113 -11.50 -12.91 -1.60
N ARG A 114 -12.13 -13.21 -0.47
CA ARG A 114 -12.47 -12.21 0.56
C ARG A 114 -11.23 -11.70 1.29
N VAL A 115 -10.26 -12.57 1.61
CA VAL A 115 -8.98 -12.18 2.21
C VAL A 115 -8.20 -11.26 1.27
N GLN A 116 -8.16 -11.57 -0.03
CA GLN A 116 -7.53 -10.68 -1.01
C GLN A 116 -8.24 -9.31 -1.09
N LYS A 117 -9.56 -9.30 -1.02
CA LYS A 117 -10.33 -8.05 -0.98
C LYS A 117 -10.06 -7.26 0.30
N TYR A 118 -9.99 -7.93 1.44
CA TYR A 118 -9.60 -7.33 2.71
C TYR A 118 -8.23 -6.64 2.62
N PHE A 119 -7.22 -7.31 2.04
CA PHE A 119 -5.91 -6.66 1.83
C PHE A 119 -6.00 -5.42 0.94
N GLN A 120 -6.82 -5.45 -0.12
CA GLN A 120 -7.03 -4.28 -0.97
C GLN A 120 -7.74 -3.12 -0.24
N GLU A 121 -8.45 -3.39 0.83
CA GLU A 121 -9.10 -2.36 1.65
C GLU A 121 -8.14 -1.78 2.68
N VAL A 122 -7.32 -2.61 3.35
CA VAL A 122 -6.56 -2.20 4.53
C VAL A 122 -5.05 -2.02 4.30
N CYS A 123 -4.48 -2.58 3.21
CA CYS A 123 -3.05 -2.48 2.92
C CYS A 123 -2.76 -1.42 1.87
N LEU A 124 -1.97 -0.42 2.23
CA LEU A 124 -1.69 0.76 1.41
C LEU A 124 -1.25 0.43 -0.02
N VAL A 125 -0.26 -0.47 -0.18
CA VAL A 125 0.28 -0.79 -1.52
C VAL A 125 -0.67 -1.61 -2.38
N GLU A 126 -1.67 -2.26 -1.78
CA GLU A 126 -2.64 -3.12 -2.44
C GLU A 126 -3.93 -2.37 -2.81
N GLN A 127 -4.13 -1.19 -2.24
CA GLN A 127 -5.28 -0.33 -2.52
C GLN A 127 -5.28 0.18 -3.96
N PRO A 128 -6.46 0.33 -4.58
CA PRO A 128 -6.62 1.16 -5.79
C PRO A 128 -6.17 2.59 -5.50
N PHE A 129 -5.41 3.17 -6.42
CA PHE A 129 -4.94 4.54 -6.26
C PHE A 129 -6.08 5.54 -6.44
N ILE A 130 -6.24 6.48 -5.51
CA ILE A 130 -7.39 7.41 -5.48
C ILE A 130 -7.53 8.31 -6.72
N LYS A 131 -6.42 8.60 -7.42
CA LYS A 131 -6.43 9.41 -8.65
C LYS A 131 -6.59 8.58 -9.92
N ASP A 132 -6.31 7.29 -9.87
CA ASP A 132 -6.38 6.34 -11.00
C ASP A 132 -6.72 4.94 -10.46
N PRO A 133 -8.02 4.63 -10.24
CA PRO A 133 -8.44 3.37 -9.63
C PRO A 133 -8.11 2.11 -10.45
N ASP A 134 -7.71 2.26 -11.69
CA ASP A 134 -7.26 1.14 -12.55
C ASP A 134 -5.84 0.68 -12.18
N LYS A 135 -5.12 1.46 -11.35
CA LYS A 135 -3.80 1.15 -10.81
C LYS A 135 -3.85 0.99 -9.30
N ARG A 136 -2.99 0.12 -8.76
CA ARG A 136 -2.74 0.06 -7.32
C ARG A 136 -1.60 1.00 -6.94
N VAL A 137 -1.54 1.37 -5.67
CA VAL A 137 -0.41 2.16 -5.13
C VAL A 137 0.93 1.44 -5.37
N GLY A 138 0.97 0.11 -5.22
CA GLY A 138 2.15 -0.70 -5.54
C GLY A 138 2.58 -0.61 -7.01
N ASP A 139 1.63 -0.52 -7.94
CA ASP A 139 1.94 -0.32 -9.36
C ASP A 139 2.58 1.05 -9.60
N LEU A 140 2.10 2.10 -8.92
CA LEU A 140 2.67 3.45 -8.99
C LEU A 140 4.12 3.47 -8.48
N ILE A 141 4.40 2.79 -7.38
CA ILE A 141 5.77 2.64 -6.84
C ILE A 141 6.65 1.92 -7.88
N THR A 142 6.17 0.81 -8.43
CA THR A 142 6.90 0.00 -9.43
C THR A 142 7.23 0.82 -10.69
N GLU A 143 6.28 1.59 -11.19
CA GLU A 143 6.49 2.50 -12.34
C GLU A 143 7.55 3.57 -12.03
N THR A 144 7.53 4.11 -10.80
CA THR A 144 8.51 5.12 -10.37
C THR A 144 9.90 4.50 -10.20
N VAL A 145 10.02 3.30 -9.61
CA VAL A 145 11.28 2.53 -9.53
C VAL A 145 11.85 2.24 -10.93
N ALA A 146 11.01 1.87 -11.88
CA ALA A 146 11.42 1.63 -13.26
C ALA A 146 11.96 2.90 -13.94
N THR A 147 11.36 4.05 -13.63
CA THR A 147 11.70 5.36 -14.23
C THR A 147 12.95 5.96 -13.59
N LEU A 148 13.00 6.04 -12.26
CA LEU A 148 14.10 6.66 -11.52
C LEU A 148 15.32 5.75 -11.39
N GLY A 149 15.14 4.45 -11.54
CA GLY A 149 16.24 3.51 -11.56
C GLY A 149 16.73 3.05 -10.20
N GLU A 150 16.07 3.40 -9.10
CA GLU A 150 16.41 3.01 -7.75
C GLU A 150 15.24 2.27 -7.06
N ASN A 151 15.58 1.45 -6.06
CA ASN A 151 14.58 0.86 -5.18
C ASN A 151 13.91 1.95 -4.35
N ILE A 152 12.60 1.84 -4.17
CA ILE A 152 11.80 2.77 -3.36
C ILE A 152 10.89 1.94 -2.46
N THR A 153 10.88 2.28 -1.17
CA THR A 153 10.03 1.62 -0.18
C THR A 153 9.30 2.64 0.70
N ILE A 154 8.14 2.27 1.19
CA ILE A 154 7.45 3.03 2.23
C ILE A 154 7.95 2.48 3.58
N GLY A 155 8.57 3.31 4.40
CA GLY A 155 9.05 2.93 5.71
C GLY A 155 7.91 2.83 6.72
N ARG A 156 7.34 3.96 7.06
CA ARG A 156 6.24 4.07 8.04
C ARG A 156 5.45 5.35 7.82
N TYR A 157 4.27 5.40 8.40
CA TYR A 157 3.45 6.62 8.38
C TYR A 157 2.63 6.75 9.66
N ILE A 158 2.14 7.96 9.90
CA ILE A 158 1.12 8.24 10.90
C ILE A 158 0.09 9.19 10.29
N ARG A 159 -1.18 8.96 10.63
CA ARG A 159 -2.30 9.80 10.22
C ARG A 159 -2.99 10.34 11.47
N TYR A 160 -3.29 11.62 11.46
CA TYR A 160 -4.08 12.29 12.49
C TYR A 160 -5.31 12.92 11.85
N ALA A 161 -6.46 12.68 12.44
CA ALA A 161 -7.69 13.41 12.10
C ALA A 161 -8.36 13.94 13.36
N VAL A 162 -8.87 15.14 13.28
CA VAL A 162 -9.54 15.78 14.43
C VAL A 162 -10.77 14.96 14.84
N GLY A 163 -10.80 14.53 16.11
CA GLY A 163 -11.89 13.72 16.68
C GLY A 163 -11.68 12.20 16.57
N GLU A 164 -10.62 11.74 15.91
CA GLU A 164 -10.23 10.33 15.96
C GLU A 164 -9.37 10.06 17.21
N SER A 165 -9.63 8.97 17.92
CA SER A 165 -8.78 8.53 19.01
C SER A 165 -7.59 7.72 18.46
N LEU A 166 -6.40 7.93 19.03
CA LEU A 166 -5.15 7.23 18.62
C LEU A 166 -5.13 5.72 18.97
N ILE A 167 -6.23 5.17 19.49
CA ILE A 167 -6.26 3.82 20.11
C ILE A 167 -6.37 2.68 19.07
N SER A 168 -6.36 2.93 17.76
CA SER A 168 -6.70 1.87 16.83
C SER A 168 -5.72 1.50 15.73
N SER A 169 -4.52 2.06 15.65
CA SER A 169 -3.61 1.71 14.56
C SER A 169 -2.32 0.98 14.93
N ASN A 170 -2.04 0.77 16.20
CA ASN A 170 -0.91 -0.06 16.62
C ASN A 170 -1.31 -0.91 17.82
N GLY A 171 -1.70 -2.14 17.56
CA GLY A 171 -1.78 -3.18 18.60
C GLY A 171 -0.40 -3.59 19.07
N GLN A 172 0.35 -2.63 19.67
CA GLN A 172 1.53 -2.90 20.48
C GLN A 172 1.64 -1.77 21.52
N ALA A 173 1.24 -2.07 22.73
CA ALA A 173 1.78 -1.51 23.96
C ALA A 173 2.53 -2.62 24.65
#